data_79b39d89ee3673d89a4bf88a035c0e50
#
_entry.id   79b39d89ee3673d89a4bf88a035c0e50
#
_cell.length_a   1.000
_cell.length_b   1.000
_cell.length_c   1.000
_cell.angle_alpha   90.00
_cell.angle_beta   90.00
_cell.angle_gamma   90.00
#
_symmetry.space_group_name_H-M   'P 1'
#
loop_
_entity.id
_entity.type
_entity.pdbx_description
1 polymer ?
#
loop_
_entity_poly.entity_id
_entity_poly.type
_entity_poly.pdbx_seq_one_letter_code
_entity_poly.pdbx_strand_id
1 'polypeptide(L)'
;ASVILRAIRAGELTGGDRLPTHRDLAFELGISVQTVSRAYDELIRVGTISGQVGRGTFVTGELAEGTSPHFYLPEEDRSSLIDLSILKPVGDQIHVNHMRNALLALTENLPAQVVHSFRPANATHTYEVTGRKWLKYCGVDLHGQSVLITNGNTAAMTVALMTVTNPGDLVVTEKIGHHTLNPLARYLGLRLAGLGTDNYGVNPQAFQVACAHQTVRALYLMPTGLGPHMSVMSVARRQELIRIARQHDVFIIESDAWGPLQPERPTSFAMLAPERTLYFTSLTKCLMPGLRVGYLVVPDALSAAARNRHLVTNWMATSMMVEIASRWIEDGTAQALVNWQIEAACKRNEIADACLQGLPSLKSSTGLHVWLPLGERDETKFVAAAHQSGVAVAPGAPFCIGDTSHEAAVRICLGGVSERELLQGLTKIRQLFLMQHKPSLQEI
;
A
#
# COMPACT_ATOMS: atom_id res chain seq x y z
N ALA A 1 9.71 -29.03 14.15
CA ALA A 1 9.14 -28.03 13.26
C ALA A 1 9.59 -26.61 13.65
N SER A 2 9.34 -26.14 14.86
CA SER A 2 9.63 -24.75 15.31
C SER A 2 11.10 -24.33 15.19
N VAL A 3 12.06 -25.23 15.37
CA VAL A 3 13.51 -24.96 15.23
C VAL A 3 13.85 -24.70 13.76
N ILE A 4 13.38 -25.56 12.85
CA ILE A 4 13.60 -25.40 11.39
C ILE A 4 12.94 -24.12 10.91
N LEU A 5 11.71 -23.80 11.34
CA LEU A 5 11.05 -22.53 11.03
C LEU A 5 11.85 -21.32 11.51
N ARG A 6 12.51 -21.43 12.67
CA ARG A 6 13.33 -20.35 13.22
C ARG A 6 14.60 -20.16 12.39
N ALA A 7 15.28 -21.24 12.00
CA ALA A 7 16.45 -21.20 11.13
C ALA A 7 16.14 -20.61 9.74
N ILE A 8 14.99 -20.96 9.17
CA ILE A 8 14.52 -20.37 7.90
C ILE A 8 14.23 -18.86 8.08
N ARG A 9 13.57 -18.46 9.17
CA ARG A 9 13.30 -17.04 9.48
C ARG A 9 14.55 -16.23 9.78
N ALA A 10 15.58 -16.86 10.32
CA ALA A 10 16.88 -16.23 10.58
C ALA A 10 17.77 -16.16 9.32
N GLY A 11 17.33 -16.74 8.19
CA GLY A 11 18.14 -16.82 6.96
C GLY A 11 19.27 -17.85 7.02
N GLU A 12 19.32 -18.69 8.06
CA GLU A 12 20.30 -19.78 8.20
C GLU A 12 19.99 -20.95 7.26
N LEU A 13 18.71 -21.06 6.86
CA LEU A 13 18.23 -21.98 5.82
C LEU A 13 17.47 -21.16 4.78
N THR A 14 17.86 -21.31 3.51
CA THR A 14 17.30 -20.57 2.37
C THR A 14 16.54 -21.49 1.43
N GLY A 15 15.69 -20.93 0.57
CA GLY A 15 14.99 -21.69 -0.46
C GLY A 15 15.94 -22.48 -1.35
N GLY A 16 15.63 -23.77 -1.51
CA GLY A 16 16.50 -24.72 -2.24
C GLY A 16 17.50 -25.48 -1.37
N ASP A 17 17.70 -25.08 -0.10
CA ASP A 17 18.56 -25.81 0.80
C ASP A 17 18.00 -27.20 1.10
N ARG A 18 18.88 -28.21 1.04
CA ARG A 18 18.53 -29.58 1.33
C ARG A 18 18.58 -29.84 2.83
N LEU A 19 17.44 -30.29 3.38
CA LEU A 19 17.39 -30.71 4.78
C LEU A 19 17.99 -32.13 4.95
N PRO A 20 18.51 -32.44 6.15
CA PRO A 20 18.99 -33.78 6.50
C PRO A 20 17.87 -34.81 6.31
N THR A 21 18.24 -36.08 6.09
CA THR A 21 17.22 -37.14 6.07
C THR A 21 16.61 -37.31 7.44
N HIS A 22 15.39 -37.88 7.50
CA HIS A 22 14.71 -38.13 8.77
C HIS A 22 15.59 -38.92 9.77
N ARG A 23 16.44 -39.83 9.28
CA ARG A 23 17.33 -40.63 10.11
C ARG A 23 18.54 -39.84 10.60
N ASP A 24 19.13 -39.04 9.72
CA ASP A 24 20.31 -38.23 10.06
C ASP A 24 19.91 -37.15 11.10
N LEU A 25 18.82 -36.44 10.87
CA LEU A 25 18.33 -35.41 11.81
C LEU A 25 17.92 -36.02 13.15
N ALA A 26 17.30 -37.22 13.13
CA ALA A 26 16.93 -37.91 14.36
C ALA A 26 18.18 -38.32 15.17
N PHE A 27 19.21 -38.78 14.48
CA PHE A 27 20.49 -39.14 15.08
C PHE A 27 21.22 -37.92 15.67
N GLU A 28 21.33 -36.82 14.90
CA GLU A 28 21.97 -35.58 15.35
C GLU A 28 21.31 -34.96 16.56
N LEU A 29 19.97 -35.00 16.60
CA LEU A 29 19.18 -34.39 17.69
C LEU A 29 18.88 -35.34 18.85
N GLY A 30 19.27 -36.61 18.79
CA GLY A 30 19.02 -37.61 19.80
C GLY A 30 17.51 -37.90 20.05
N ILE A 31 16.70 -37.82 19.00
CA ILE A 31 15.21 -38.01 19.05
C ILE A 31 14.79 -39.15 18.12
N SER A 32 13.52 -39.57 18.25
CA SER A 32 13.00 -40.64 17.39
C SER A 32 12.80 -40.17 15.95
N VAL A 33 13.05 -41.09 14.98
CA VAL A 33 12.76 -40.85 13.55
C VAL A 33 11.29 -40.45 13.34
N GLN A 34 10.37 -41.01 14.12
CA GLN A 34 8.96 -40.69 14.06
C GLN A 34 8.65 -39.23 14.47
N THR A 35 9.40 -38.69 15.43
CA THR A 35 9.30 -37.28 15.84
C THR A 35 9.74 -36.36 14.73
N VAL A 36 10.83 -36.70 14.02
CA VAL A 36 11.30 -35.93 12.86
C VAL A 36 10.31 -36.04 11.70
N SER A 37 9.77 -37.25 11.45
CA SER A 37 8.77 -37.45 10.39
C SER A 37 7.55 -36.54 10.60
N ARG A 38 6.98 -36.54 11.83
CA ARG A 38 5.86 -35.64 12.17
C ARG A 38 6.21 -34.16 12.01
N ALA A 39 7.42 -33.76 12.35
CA ALA A 39 7.88 -32.39 12.16
C ALA A 39 7.98 -32.01 10.68
N TYR A 40 8.50 -32.94 9.85
CA TYR A 40 8.59 -32.73 8.40
C TYR A 40 7.22 -32.75 7.74
N ASP A 41 6.34 -33.68 8.12
CA ASP A 41 4.96 -33.73 7.62
C ASP A 41 4.21 -32.43 7.92
N GLU A 42 4.39 -31.87 9.13
CA GLU A 42 3.82 -30.57 9.49
C GLU A 42 4.38 -29.42 8.65
N LEU A 43 5.70 -29.40 8.43
CA LEU A 43 6.35 -28.40 7.59
C LEU A 43 5.97 -28.52 6.11
N ILE A 44 5.75 -29.76 5.61
CA ILE A 44 5.21 -30.02 4.26
C ILE A 44 3.77 -29.53 4.17
N ARG A 45 2.94 -29.84 5.18
CA ARG A 45 1.53 -29.42 5.22
C ARG A 45 1.37 -27.89 5.18
N VAL A 46 2.26 -27.15 5.83
CA VAL A 46 2.29 -25.68 5.79
C VAL A 46 3.11 -25.11 4.62
N GLY A 47 3.60 -25.99 3.73
CA GLY A 47 4.29 -25.56 2.50
C GLY A 47 5.71 -25.01 2.69
N THR A 48 6.29 -25.12 3.90
CA THR A 48 7.62 -24.57 4.21
C THR A 48 8.78 -25.43 3.66
N ILE A 49 8.53 -26.74 3.51
CA ILE A 49 9.47 -27.67 2.89
C ILE A 49 8.74 -28.55 1.88
N SER A 50 9.46 -29.09 0.91
CA SER A 50 8.90 -30.01 -0.09
C SER A 50 9.76 -31.27 -0.22
N GLY A 51 9.12 -32.44 -0.27
CA GLY A 51 9.78 -33.71 -0.56
C GLY A 51 9.86 -33.94 -2.07
N GLN A 52 11.05 -34.19 -2.59
CA GLN A 52 11.28 -34.60 -3.97
C GLN A 52 11.67 -36.07 -3.99
N VAL A 53 10.86 -36.89 -4.64
CA VAL A 53 11.11 -38.35 -4.71
C VAL A 53 12.51 -38.64 -5.29
N GLY A 54 13.34 -39.39 -4.55
CA GLY A 54 14.70 -39.72 -4.94
C GLY A 54 15.73 -38.62 -4.76
N ARG A 55 15.35 -37.37 -4.41
CA ARG A 55 16.28 -36.25 -4.26
C ARG A 55 16.43 -35.74 -2.82
N GLY A 56 15.41 -35.95 -1.98
CA GLY A 56 15.38 -35.53 -0.58
C GLY A 56 14.32 -34.50 -0.25
N THR A 57 14.41 -33.91 0.93
CA THR A 57 13.54 -32.86 1.39
C THR A 57 14.27 -31.52 1.31
N PHE A 58 13.62 -30.53 0.73
CA PHE A 58 14.21 -29.21 0.47
C PHE A 58 13.35 -28.12 1.12
N VAL A 59 13.99 -27.07 1.59
CA VAL A 59 13.30 -25.83 1.93
C VAL A 59 12.65 -25.31 0.66
N THR A 60 11.34 -25.13 0.67
CA THR A 60 10.64 -24.52 -0.46
C THR A 60 11.13 -23.08 -0.58
N GLY A 61 11.75 -22.77 -1.71
CA GLY A 61 12.02 -21.39 -2.06
C GLY A 61 10.70 -20.65 -2.08
N GLU A 62 10.51 -19.80 -1.09
CA GLU A 62 9.46 -18.77 -1.01
C GLU A 62 8.07 -19.12 -1.58
N LEU A 63 7.37 -20.08 -0.97
CA LEU A 63 5.95 -19.98 -0.72
C LEU A 63 5.70 -19.78 0.80
N ALA A 64 6.64 -19.16 1.47
CA ALA A 64 6.42 -18.66 2.81
C ALA A 64 5.52 -17.42 2.72
N GLU A 65 4.21 -17.63 2.58
CA GLU A 65 3.20 -16.62 2.93
C GLU A 65 3.33 -16.20 4.41
N GLY A 66 4.38 -16.64 5.12
CA GLY A 66 4.61 -16.44 6.54
C GLY A 66 5.58 -15.32 6.90
N THR A 67 6.22 -14.64 5.96
CA THR A 67 7.19 -13.57 6.26
C THR A 67 6.82 -12.20 5.70
N SER A 68 5.70 -12.03 5.03
CA SER A 68 5.12 -10.69 4.94
C SER A 68 4.76 -10.27 6.36
N PRO A 69 5.38 -9.23 6.90
CA PRO A 69 4.99 -8.73 8.21
C PRO A 69 3.47 -8.56 8.19
N HIS A 70 2.78 -9.27 9.07
CA HIS A 70 1.33 -9.12 9.18
C HIS A 70 1.09 -7.68 9.64
N PHE A 71 0.68 -6.81 8.71
CA PHE A 71 0.23 -5.45 9.03
C PHE A 71 -1.02 -5.46 9.91
N TYR A 72 -1.63 -6.63 10.04
CA TYR A 72 -2.86 -6.81 10.76
C TYR A 72 -2.58 -7.69 11.97
N LEU A 73 -2.61 -7.09 13.15
CA LEU A 73 -2.69 -7.85 14.40
C LEU A 73 -3.94 -8.73 14.39
N PRO A 74 -3.90 -9.96 14.93
CA PRO A 74 -5.10 -10.76 15.14
C PRO A 74 -6.15 -9.95 15.90
N GLU A 75 -7.43 -10.15 15.60
CA GLU A 75 -8.53 -9.38 16.21
C GLU A 75 -8.57 -9.51 17.73
N GLU A 76 -8.12 -10.65 18.25
CA GLU A 76 -8.08 -10.97 19.69
C GLU A 76 -7.13 -10.06 20.48
N ASP A 77 -6.06 -9.55 19.86
CA ASP A 77 -5.09 -8.65 20.49
C ASP A 77 -5.47 -7.16 20.41
N ARG A 78 -6.51 -6.81 19.65
CA ARG A 78 -6.82 -5.39 19.34
C ARG A 78 -7.63 -4.66 20.41
N SER A 79 -8.35 -5.35 21.28
CA SER A 79 -9.29 -4.71 22.21
C SER A 79 -8.62 -3.86 23.30
N SER A 80 -7.32 -4.04 23.52
CA SER A 80 -6.53 -3.30 24.52
C SER A 80 -5.46 -2.39 23.95
N LEU A 81 -5.27 -2.37 22.60
CA LEU A 81 -4.20 -1.63 21.93
C LEU A 81 -4.72 -0.35 21.26
N ILE A 82 -3.96 0.72 21.39
CA ILE A 82 -4.11 1.92 20.54
C ILE A 82 -3.48 1.59 19.19
N ASP A 83 -4.29 1.26 18.17
CA ASP A 83 -3.81 0.82 16.86
C ASP A 83 -3.50 2.01 15.94
N LEU A 84 -2.24 2.42 15.90
CA LEU A 84 -1.67 3.41 14.98
C LEU A 84 -0.92 2.76 13.80
N SER A 85 -1.10 1.46 13.54
CA SER A 85 -0.43 0.74 12.45
C SER A 85 -1.18 0.81 11.12
N ILE A 86 -2.52 0.92 11.16
CA ILE A 86 -3.38 0.84 9.97
C ILE A 86 -3.72 2.22 9.44
N LEU A 87 -3.38 2.47 8.18
CA LEU A 87 -3.68 3.73 7.50
C LEU A 87 -5.16 3.83 7.13
N LYS A 88 -5.93 4.53 7.96
CA LYS A 88 -7.36 4.81 7.75
C LYS A 88 -7.60 6.32 7.64
N PRO A 89 -8.62 6.77 6.90
CA PRO A 89 -9.14 8.13 7.06
C PRO A 89 -9.73 8.31 8.46
N VAL A 90 -9.93 9.55 8.87
CA VAL A 90 -10.65 9.85 10.11
C VAL A 90 -12.10 9.43 9.94
N GLY A 91 -12.61 8.64 10.88
CA GLY A 91 -13.99 8.20 10.93
C GLY A 91 -14.76 8.93 12.02
N ASP A 92 -16.03 9.30 11.73
CA ASP A 92 -16.93 9.92 12.69
C ASP A 92 -18.39 9.59 12.34
N GLN A 93 -19.32 9.93 13.23
CA GLN A 93 -20.74 9.71 13.07
C GLN A 93 -21.32 10.34 11.79
N ILE A 94 -20.72 11.42 11.28
CA ILE A 94 -21.10 12.04 10.00
C ILE A 94 -21.08 11.03 8.85
N HIS A 95 -20.07 10.17 8.79
CA HIS A 95 -19.94 9.14 7.74
C HIS A 95 -21.05 8.09 7.84
N VAL A 96 -21.36 7.65 9.08
CA VAL A 96 -22.46 6.70 9.34
C VAL A 96 -23.81 7.32 8.94
N ASN A 97 -24.03 8.59 9.25
CA ASN A 97 -25.25 9.30 8.91
C ASN A 97 -25.43 9.46 7.40
N HIS A 98 -24.38 9.87 6.67
CA HIS A 98 -24.43 9.95 5.20
C HIS A 98 -24.69 8.59 4.56
N MET A 99 -24.03 7.53 5.05
CA MET A 99 -24.27 6.17 4.53
C MET A 99 -25.69 5.71 4.80
N ARG A 100 -26.21 5.92 6.03
CA ARG A 100 -27.61 5.60 6.36
C ARG A 100 -28.59 6.31 5.45
N ASN A 101 -28.41 7.62 5.24
CA ASN A 101 -29.28 8.42 4.37
C ASN A 101 -29.22 7.94 2.92
N ALA A 102 -28.04 7.59 2.41
CA ALA A 102 -27.87 7.03 1.07
C ALA A 102 -28.60 5.70 0.91
N LEU A 103 -28.52 4.81 1.90
CA LEU A 103 -29.22 3.53 1.90
C LEU A 103 -30.74 3.72 1.95
N LEU A 104 -31.25 4.65 2.77
CA LEU A 104 -32.67 5.00 2.81
C LEU A 104 -33.15 5.53 1.47
N ALA A 105 -32.42 6.47 0.86
CA ALA A 105 -32.75 6.98 -0.47
C ALA A 105 -32.72 5.90 -1.57
N LEU A 106 -31.86 4.88 -1.42
CA LEU A 106 -31.85 3.74 -2.33
C LEU A 106 -33.08 2.83 -2.16
N THR A 107 -33.64 2.70 -0.96
CA THR A 107 -34.89 1.90 -0.78
C THR A 107 -36.07 2.49 -1.54
N GLU A 108 -36.12 3.82 -1.69
CA GLU A 108 -37.17 4.52 -2.40
C GLU A 108 -37.01 4.49 -3.93
N ASN A 109 -35.73 4.61 -4.38
CA ASN A 109 -35.38 4.76 -5.79
C ASN A 109 -34.18 3.87 -6.16
N LEU A 110 -34.32 2.55 -6.01
CA LEU A 110 -33.29 1.59 -6.41
C LEU A 110 -33.35 1.36 -7.91
N PRO A 111 -32.32 1.74 -8.68
CA PRO A 111 -32.29 1.46 -10.11
C PRO A 111 -32.21 -0.05 -10.36
N ALA A 112 -33.12 -0.60 -11.19
CA ALA A 112 -33.14 -2.03 -11.51
C ALA A 112 -31.81 -2.55 -12.04
N GLN A 113 -31.06 -1.70 -12.74
CA GLN A 113 -29.73 -2.02 -13.24
C GLN A 113 -28.69 -2.26 -12.14
N VAL A 114 -28.84 -1.70 -10.98
CA VAL A 114 -27.93 -1.94 -9.82
C VAL A 114 -28.08 -3.39 -9.34
N VAL A 115 -29.30 -3.94 -9.44
CA VAL A 115 -29.64 -5.29 -8.96
C VAL A 115 -29.45 -6.35 -10.04
N HIS A 116 -29.91 -6.08 -11.27
CA HIS A 116 -30.02 -7.09 -12.32
C HIS A 116 -28.90 -7.05 -13.35
N SER A 117 -28.13 -5.96 -13.40
CA SER A 117 -27.16 -5.83 -14.47
C SER A 117 -25.84 -6.50 -14.15
N PHE A 118 -25.49 -7.41 -15.00
CA PHE A 118 -24.19 -8.05 -15.04
C PHE A 118 -23.13 -7.17 -15.73
N ARG A 119 -23.57 -6.23 -16.57
CA ARG A 119 -22.83 -5.12 -17.22
C ARG A 119 -23.82 -4.12 -17.78
N PRO A 120 -24.27 -3.14 -17.00
CA PRO A 120 -25.21 -2.15 -17.51
C PRO A 120 -24.49 -1.22 -18.48
N ALA A 121 -24.69 -1.37 -19.78
CA ALA A 121 -24.09 -0.51 -20.80
C ALA A 121 -24.40 0.98 -20.53
N ASN A 122 -25.65 1.29 -20.20
CA ASN A 122 -26.07 2.67 -19.93
C ASN A 122 -25.62 3.17 -18.55
N ALA A 123 -25.62 2.32 -17.53
CA ALA A 123 -25.14 2.69 -16.20
C ALA A 123 -23.62 2.88 -16.20
N THR A 124 -22.86 2.10 -16.96
CA THR A 124 -21.42 2.27 -17.10
C THR A 124 -21.09 3.66 -17.64
N HIS A 125 -21.82 4.14 -18.67
CA HIS A 125 -21.62 5.48 -19.21
C HIS A 125 -21.91 6.58 -18.18
N THR A 126 -23.03 6.50 -17.47
CA THR A 126 -23.40 7.48 -16.42
C THR A 126 -22.34 7.50 -15.33
N TYR A 127 -21.88 6.36 -14.84
CA TYR A 127 -20.88 6.27 -13.78
C TYR A 127 -19.47 6.73 -14.27
N GLU A 128 -19.14 6.52 -15.54
CA GLU A 128 -17.92 7.08 -16.11
C GLU A 128 -17.96 8.62 -16.17
N VAL A 129 -19.11 9.20 -16.54
CA VAL A 129 -19.29 10.66 -16.51
C VAL A 129 -19.11 11.22 -15.10
N THR A 130 -19.72 10.59 -14.11
CA THR A 130 -19.56 10.99 -12.70
C THR A 130 -18.12 10.78 -12.21
N GLY A 131 -17.49 9.67 -12.63
CA GLY A 131 -16.06 9.43 -12.38
C GLY A 131 -15.15 10.52 -12.95
N ARG A 132 -15.45 11.02 -14.15
CA ARG A 132 -14.72 12.16 -14.75
C ARG A 132 -14.90 13.45 -13.97
N LYS A 133 -16.12 13.72 -13.42
CA LYS A 133 -16.34 14.86 -12.51
C LYS A 133 -15.47 14.74 -11.25
N TRP A 134 -15.42 13.55 -10.65
CA TRP A 134 -14.54 13.29 -9.51
C TRP A 134 -13.07 13.49 -9.85
N LEU A 135 -12.61 12.94 -10.96
CA LEU A 135 -11.23 13.09 -11.42
C LEU A 135 -10.87 14.56 -11.67
N LYS A 136 -11.80 15.34 -12.27
CA LYS A 136 -11.63 16.79 -12.43
C LYS A 136 -11.53 17.51 -11.08
N TYR A 137 -12.34 17.12 -10.09
CA TYR A 137 -12.23 17.61 -8.73
C TYR A 137 -10.89 17.23 -8.09
N CYS A 138 -10.34 16.06 -8.42
CA CYS A 138 -8.97 15.66 -8.07
C CYS A 138 -7.88 16.40 -8.88
N GLY A 139 -8.18 17.35 -9.73
CA GLY A 139 -7.23 18.08 -10.57
C GLY A 139 -6.76 17.30 -11.80
N VAL A 140 -7.50 16.27 -12.23
CA VAL A 140 -7.20 15.47 -13.41
C VAL A 140 -8.30 15.66 -14.44
N ASP A 141 -8.12 16.63 -15.33
CA ASP A 141 -9.03 16.88 -16.47
C ASP A 141 -8.58 16.06 -17.67
N LEU A 142 -9.42 15.15 -18.12
CA LEU A 142 -9.05 14.09 -19.08
C LEU A 142 -9.25 14.52 -20.54
N HIS A 143 -8.23 14.27 -21.34
CA HIS A 143 -8.26 14.48 -22.79
C HIS A 143 -7.70 13.26 -23.51
N GLY A 144 -8.55 12.48 -24.18
CA GLY A 144 -8.12 11.27 -24.92
C GLY A 144 -7.70 10.10 -24.03
N GLN A 145 -8.35 9.96 -22.86
CA GLN A 145 -8.13 8.86 -21.92
C GLN A 145 -9.46 8.25 -21.49
N SER A 146 -9.42 6.94 -21.28
CA SER A 146 -10.55 6.16 -20.80
C SER A 146 -10.52 6.03 -19.27
N VAL A 147 -11.71 5.95 -18.65
CA VAL A 147 -11.88 5.74 -17.22
C VAL A 147 -12.49 4.35 -16.97
N LEU A 148 -11.90 3.60 -16.05
CA LEU A 148 -12.44 2.37 -15.53
C LEU A 148 -12.79 2.56 -14.04
N ILE A 149 -13.95 2.08 -13.64
CA ILE A 149 -14.36 2.08 -12.22
C ILE A 149 -13.93 0.75 -11.60
N THR A 150 -13.22 0.82 -10.49
CA THR A 150 -12.58 -0.33 -9.84
C THR A 150 -13.02 -0.50 -8.39
N ASN A 151 -12.78 -1.67 -7.80
CA ASN A 151 -13.00 -1.93 -6.37
C ASN A 151 -11.86 -1.32 -5.50
N GLY A 152 -11.65 -0.01 -5.63
CA GLY A 152 -10.60 0.75 -4.94
C GLY A 152 -9.22 0.61 -5.59
N ASN A 153 -8.23 1.25 -4.95
CA ASN A 153 -6.88 1.40 -5.51
C ASN A 153 -6.12 0.08 -5.71
N THR A 154 -6.32 -0.93 -4.88
CA THR A 154 -5.61 -2.23 -5.06
C THR A 154 -6.03 -2.90 -6.37
N ALA A 155 -7.33 -2.90 -6.69
CA ALA A 155 -7.83 -3.41 -7.95
C ALA A 155 -7.31 -2.58 -9.15
N ALA A 156 -7.32 -1.25 -9.03
CA ALA A 156 -6.79 -0.35 -10.04
C ALA A 156 -5.29 -0.59 -10.29
N MET A 157 -4.49 -0.71 -9.23
CA MET A 157 -3.06 -1.02 -9.30
C MET A 157 -2.80 -2.35 -10.00
N THR A 158 -3.54 -3.40 -9.64
CA THR A 158 -3.41 -4.72 -10.26
C THR A 158 -3.70 -4.64 -11.76
N VAL A 159 -4.80 -4.01 -12.15
CA VAL A 159 -5.18 -3.85 -13.56
C VAL A 159 -4.16 -3.00 -14.31
N ALA A 160 -3.66 -1.91 -13.70
CA ALA A 160 -2.65 -1.05 -14.30
C ALA A 160 -1.35 -1.82 -14.60
N LEU A 161 -0.81 -2.53 -13.61
CA LEU A 161 0.37 -3.37 -13.79
C LEU A 161 0.16 -4.42 -14.88
N MET A 162 -0.89 -5.23 -14.78
CA MET A 162 -1.20 -6.26 -15.78
C MET A 162 -1.40 -5.69 -17.19
N THR A 163 -1.77 -4.41 -17.32
CA THR A 163 -2.02 -3.80 -18.62
C THR A 163 -0.73 -3.47 -19.36
N VAL A 164 0.31 -3.06 -18.66
CA VAL A 164 1.55 -2.59 -19.27
C VAL A 164 2.74 -3.53 -19.08
N THR A 165 2.59 -4.61 -18.30
CA THR A 165 3.67 -5.57 -18.01
C THR A 165 3.29 -7.00 -18.33
N ASN A 166 4.32 -7.83 -18.53
CA ASN A 166 4.26 -9.30 -18.60
C ASN A 166 5.16 -9.91 -17.52
N PRO A 167 4.98 -11.19 -17.15
CA PRO A 167 5.88 -11.88 -16.25
C PRO A 167 7.33 -11.76 -16.71
N GLY A 168 8.25 -11.45 -15.78
CA GLY A 168 9.67 -11.19 -16.04
C GLY A 168 10.02 -9.73 -16.31
N ASP A 169 9.05 -8.86 -16.59
CA ASP A 169 9.29 -7.43 -16.81
C ASP A 169 9.76 -6.72 -15.54
N LEU A 170 10.61 -5.70 -15.72
CA LEU A 170 11.11 -4.87 -14.62
C LEU A 170 10.20 -3.65 -14.45
N VAL A 171 9.70 -3.49 -13.22
CA VAL A 171 9.04 -2.28 -12.73
C VAL A 171 9.96 -1.59 -11.74
N VAL A 172 10.18 -0.30 -11.90
CA VAL A 172 10.96 0.51 -10.96
C VAL A 172 10.05 1.48 -10.20
N THR A 173 10.41 1.80 -8.96
CA THR A 173 9.63 2.67 -8.08
C THR A 173 10.53 3.35 -7.05
N GLU A 174 9.98 4.15 -6.14
CA GLU A 174 10.69 4.66 -4.97
C GLU A 174 11.30 3.52 -4.15
N LYS A 175 12.50 3.73 -3.59
CA LYS A 175 13.17 2.75 -2.70
C LYS A 175 12.31 2.36 -1.49
N ILE A 176 11.52 3.32 -0.99
CA ILE A 176 10.49 3.08 0.01
C ILE A 176 9.14 3.39 -0.63
N GLY A 177 8.37 2.37 -0.95
CA GLY A 177 7.17 2.44 -1.77
C GLY A 177 5.91 1.91 -1.08
N HIS A 178 4.94 1.52 -1.89
CA HIS A 178 3.68 0.98 -1.38
C HIS A 178 3.86 -0.46 -0.91
N HIS A 179 3.52 -0.74 0.35
CA HIS A 179 3.73 -2.06 0.98
C HIS A 179 3.09 -3.25 0.24
N THR A 180 1.99 -3.04 -0.48
CA THR A 180 1.35 -4.11 -1.26
C THR A 180 1.98 -4.30 -2.64
N LEU A 181 2.89 -3.41 -3.07
CA LEU A 181 3.49 -3.50 -4.40
C LEU A 181 4.45 -4.70 -4.50
N ASN A 182 5.27 -4.95 -3.46
CA ASN A 182 6.16 -6.12 -3.41
C ASN A 182 5.41 -7.45 -3.58
N PRO A 183 4.40 -7.78 -2.74
CA PRO A 183 3.68 -9.04 -2.89
C PRO A 183 2.92 -9.11 -4.22
N LEU A 184 2.33 -8.00 -4.68
CA LEU A 184 1.62 -7.97 -5.96
C LEU A 184 2.57 -8.20 -7.15
N ALA A 185 3.74 -7.57 -7.17
CA ALA A 185 4.74 -7.78 -8.21
C ALA A 185 5.17 -9.26 -8.26
N ARG A 186 5.39 -9.89 -7.10
CA ARG A 186 5.71 -11.31 -6.99
C ARG A 186 4.59 -12.20 -7.55
N TYR A 187 3.33 -11.95 -7.19
CA TYR A 187 2.20 -12.71 -7.71
C TYR A 187 2.01 -12.55 -9.21
N LEU A 188 2.38 -11.41 -9.76
CA LEU A 188 2.36 -11.16 -11.20
C LEU A 188 3.64 -11.63 -11.93
N GLY A 189 4.61 -12.21 -11.21
CA GLY A 189 5.88 -12.65 -11.77
C GLY A 189 6.77 -11.50 -12.26
N LEU A 190 6.62 -10.29 -11.70
CA LEU A 190 7.37 -9.11 -12.09
C LEU A 190 8.68 -8.99 -11.27
N ARG A 191 9.68 -8.40 -11.89
CA ARG A 191 10.87 -7.92 -11.18
C ARG A 191 10.61 -6.50 -10.68
N LEU A 192 10.98 -6.22 -9.43
CA LEU A 192 10.78 -4.92 -8.82
C LEU A 192 12.13 -4.36 -8.34
N ALA A 193 12.41 -3.08 -8.61
CA ALA A 193 13.62 -2.42 -8.14
C ALA A 193 13.33 -1.02 -7.60
N GLY A 194 13.96 -0.69 -6.47
CA GLY A 194 13.87 0.62 -5.83
C GLY A 194 14.88 1.60 -6.43
N LEU A 195 14.42 2.77 -6.81
CA LEU A 195 15.25 3.89 -7.27
C LEU A 195 15.64 4.79 -6.09
N GLY A 196 16.82 5.40 -6.18
CA GLY A 196 17.25 6.45 -5.26
C GLY A 196 16.26 7.63 -5.27
N THR A 197 15.96 8.14 -4.07
CA THR A 197 15.08 9.28 -3.85
C THR A 197 15.82 10.42 -3.15
N ASP A 198 15.33 11.63 -3.33
CA ASP A 198 15.72 12.81 -2.58
C ASP A 198 14.47 13.49 -1.98
N ASN A 199 14.60 14.68 -1.44
CA ASN A 199 13.48 15.43 -0.85
C ASN A 199 12.35 15.76 -1.84
N TYR A 200 12.55 15.51 -3.14
CA TYR A 200 11.59 15.77 -4.21
C TYR A 200 11.08 14.49 -4.89
N GLY A 201 11.33 13.33 -4.30
CA GLY A 201 10.91 12.02 -4.82
C GLY A 201 12.02 11.31 -5.61
N VAL A 202 11.64 10.50 -6.60
CA VAL A 202 12.58 9.74 -7.43
C VAL A 202 13.60 10.66 -8.10
N ASN A 203 14.88 10.31 -7.96
CA ASN A 203 15.97 10.99 -8.61
C ASN A 203 15.99 10.64 -10.11
N PRO A 204 15.90 11.62 -11.05
CA PRO A 204 15.90 11.36 -12.47
C PRO A 204 17.17 10.68 -12.97
N GLN A 205 18.32 11.01 -12.39
CA GLN A 205 19.57 10.37 -12.76
C GLN A 205 19.58 8.87 -12.41
N ALA A 206 19.01 8.49 -11.24
CA ALA A 206 18.87 7.08 -10.86
C ALA A 206 17.93 6.35 -11.83
N PHE A 207 16.85 7.00 -12.29
CA PHE A 207 15.96 6.44 -13.28
C PHE A 207 16.62 6.30 -14.66
N GLN A 208 17.37 7.32 -15.10
CA GLN A 208 18.13 7.30 -16.36
C GLN A 208 19.16 6.15 -16.36
N VAL A 209 19.88 5.95 -15.26
CA VAL A 209 20.86 4.87 -15.11
C VAL A 209 20.15 3.51 -15.16
N ALA A 210 19.04 3.34 -14.48
CA ALA A 210 18.26 2.08 -14.52
C ALA A 210 17.82 1.75 -15.96
N CYS A 211 17.30 2.73 -16.71
CA CYS A 211 16.89 2.54 -18.09
C CYS A 211 18.07 2.29 -19.06
N ALA A 212 19.27 2.81 -18.77
CA ALA A 212 20.44 2.57 -19.60
C ALA A 212 21.00 1.14 -19.45
N HIS A 213 20.84 0.54 -18.26
CA HIS A 213 21.40 -0.78 -17.98
C HIS A 213 20.40 -1.93 -18.10
N GLN A 214 19.10 -1.64 -18.01
CA GLN A 214 18.04 -2.66 -18.04
C GLN A 214 16.84 -2.16 -18.83
N THR A 215 16.10 -3.09 -19.45
CA THR A 215 14.79 -2.79 -20.04
C THR A 215 13.78 -2.59 -18.92
N VAL A 216 13.50 -1.33 -18.60
CA VAL A 216 12.45 -0.94 -17.63
C VAL A 216 11.13 -0.85 -18.38
N ARG A 217 10.10 -1.56 -17.90
CA ARG A 217 8.79 -1.56 -18.55
C ARG A 217 7.86 -0.49 -17.99
N ALA A 218 7.87 -0.30 -16.67
CA ALA A 218 7.05 0.70 -16.02
C ALA A 218 7.78 1.38 -14.84
N LEU A 219 7.45 2.66 -14.62
CA LEU A 219 7.83 3.46 -13.45
C LEU A 219 6.56 3.67 -12.63
N TYR A 220 6.51 3.05 -11.43
CA TYR A 220 5.42 3.22 -10.46
C TYR A 220 5.77 4.35 -9.49
N LEU A 221 4.86 5.29 -9.26
CA LEU A 221 5.11 6.48 -8.46
C LEU A 221 3.94 6.83 -7.53
N MET A 222 4.27 7.40 -6.37
CA MET A 222 3.34 8.04 -5.44
C MET A 222 3.71 9.53 -5.27
N PRO A 223 3.48 10.38 -6.27
CA PRO A 223 4.13 11.69 -6.37
C PRO A 223 3.45 12.82 -5.57
N THR A 224 2.41 12.54 -4.79
CA THR A 224 1.58 13.54 -4.10
C THR A 224 1.80 13.62 -2.58
N GLY A 225 3.01 13.32 -2.11
CA GLY A 225 3.38 13.49 -0.71
C GLY A 225 2.86 12.40 0.23
N LEU A 226 2.71 11.19 -0.25
CA LEU A 226 1.93 10.16 0.43
C LEU A 226 2.66 8.83 0.55
N GLY A 227 3.80 8.76 -0.07
CA GLY A 227 4.79 7.77 0.27
C GLY A 227 5.27 7.98 1.71
N PRO A 228 6.03 7.04 2.23
CA PRO A 228 6.62 7.18 3.56
C PRO A 228 7.41 8.48 3.75
N HIS A 229 8.06 8.97 2.71
CA HIS A 229 8.88 10.19 2.76
C HIS A 229 8.10 11.51 2.64
N MET A 230 6.78 11.50 2.44
CA MET A 230 5.95 12.69 2.33
C MET A 230 6.40 13.72 1.28
N SER A 231 7.21 13.34 0.31
CA SER A 231 7.68 14.24 -0.74
C SER A 231 6.59 14.53 -1.77
N VAL A 232 6.34 15.82 -2.04
CA VAL A 232 5.49 16.24 -3.16
C VAL A 232 6.38 16.54 -4.36
N MET A 233 6.23 15.74 -5.41
CA MET A 233 7.05 15.87 -6.62
C MET A 233 6.64 17.08 -7.45
N SER A 234 7.56 18.03 -7.64
CA SER A 234 7.31 19.25 -8.42
C SER A 234 7.02 18.94 -9.91
N VAL A 235 6.38 19.89 -10.61
CA VAL A 235 6.12 19.77 -12.06
C VAL A 235 7.42 19.60 -12.85
N ALA A 236 8.47 20.34 -12.50
CA ALA A 236 9.77 20.22 -13.17
C ALA A 236 10.36 18.81 -13.03
N ARG A 237 10.30 18.21 -11.84
CA ARG A 237 10.74 16.83 -11.59
C ARG A 237 9.91 15.83 -12.40
N ARG A 238 8.59 16.00 -12.47
CA ARG A 238 7.70 15.17 -13.28
C ARG A 238 8.07 15.24 -14.75
N GLN A 239 8.34 16.43 -15.29
CA GLN A 239 8.75 16.62 -16.68
C GLN A 239 10.08 15.95 -17.02
N GLU A 240 11.06 15.99 -16.10
CA GLU A 240 12.33 15.25 -16.29
C GLU A 240 12.11 13.74 -16.37
N LEU A 241 11.32 13.18 -15.45
CA LEU A 241 10.98 11.74 -15.48
C LEU A 241 10.20 11.35 -16.73
N ILE A 242 9.27 12.20 -17.20
CA ILE A 242 8.52 11.99 -18.44
C ILE A 242 9.46 11.98 -19.64
N ARG A 243 10.42 12.91 -19.70
CA ARG A 243 11.41 12.94 -20.79
C ARG A 243 12.18 11.62 -20.88
N ILE A 244 12.65 11.09 -19.74
CA ILE A 244 13.35 9.81 -19.66
C ILE A 244 12.41 8.66 -20.06
N ALA A 245 11.19 8.65 -19.54
CA ALA A 245 10.18 7.63 -19.84
C ALA A 245 9.85 7.59 -21.36
N ARG A 246 9.76 8.76 -22.02
CA ARG A 246 9.58 8.85 -23.46
C ARG A 246 10.78 8.32 -24.23
N GLN A 247 11.98 8.65 -23.79
CA GLN A 247 13.24 8.23 -24.43
C GLN A 247 13.42 6.70 -24.40
N HIS A 248 12.97 6.03 -23.35
CA HIS A 248 13.17 4.60 -23.13
C HIS A 248 11.89 3.76 -23.26
N ASP A 249 10.80 4.34 -23.76
CA ASP A 249 9.47 3.72 -23.90
C ASP A 249 8.93 3.07 -22.62
N VAL A 250 9.07 3.78 -21.51
CA VAL A 250 8.60 3.35 -20.18
C VAL A 250 7.20 3.89 -19.93
N PHE A 251 6.27 3.05 -19.46
CA PHE A 251 4.98 3.50 -18.95
C PHE A 251 5.12 4.09 -17.55
N ILE A 252 4.24 5.03 -17.21
CA ILE A 252 4.16 5.61 -15.87
C ILE A 252 2.87 5.13 -15.21
N ILE A 253 2.98 4.63 -13.97
CA ILE A 253 1.84 4.26 -13.14
C ILE A 253 1.81 5.23 -11.96
N GLU A 254 0.87 6.17 -11.98
CA GLU A 254 0.71 7.20 -10.96
C GLU A 254 -0.35 6.78 -9.94
N SER A 255 0.08 6.50 -8.73
CA SER A 255 -0.80 6.19 -7.60
C SER A 255 -1.11 7.44 -6.79
N ASP A 256 -2.35 7.88 -6.85
CA ASP A 256 -2.86 9.02 -6.08
C ASP A 256 -3.94 8.57 -5.10
N ALA A 257 -3.49 7.96 -3.99
CA ALA A 257 -4.41 7.39 -3.00
C ALA A 257 -5.23 8.44 -2.21
N TRP A 258 -4.77 9.70 -2.21
CA TRP A 258 -5.38 10.75 -1.40
C TRP A 258 -6.34 11.62 -2.20
N GLY A 259 -6.21 11.64 -3.52
CA GLY A 259 -7.06 12.45 -4.35
C GLY A 259 -7.06 13.91 -3.87
N PRO A 260 -8.23 14.46 -3.52
CA PRO A 260 -8.37 15.87 -3.22
C PRO A 260 -7.92 16.29 -1.79
N LEU A 261 -7.43 15.37 -0.95
CA LEU A 261 -6.94 15.73 0.41
C LEU A 261 -5.69 16.60 0.39
N GLN A 262 -4.96 16.63 -0.72
CA GLN A 262 -3.82 17.52 -0.96
C GLN A 262 -4.28 18.71 -1.81
N PRO A 263 -4.66 19.87 -1.24
CA PRO A 263 -5.24 20.99 -2.00
C PRO A 263 -4.28 21.60 -3.02
N GLU A 264 -3.02 21.79 -2.62
CA GLU A 264 -1.96 22.33 -3.48
C GLU A 264 -1.14 21.20 -4.08
N ARG A 265 -1.61 20.67 -5.21
CA ARG A 265 -0.91 19.58 -5.87
C ARG A 265 -0.44 19.94 -7.26
N PRO A 266 0.78 19.54 -7.62
CA PRO A 266 1.30 19.75 -8.96
C PRO A 266 0.49 18.98 -9.99
N THR A 267 0.48 19.48 -11.23
CA THR A 267 -0.16 18.81 -12.38
C THR A 267 0.29 17.35 -12.46
N SER A 268 -0.67 16.44 -12.55
CA SER A 268 -0.43 14.98 -12.55
C SER A 268 0.35 14.52 -13.78
N PHE A 269 1.01 13.37 -13.68
CA PHE A 269 1.62 12.71 -14.86
C PHE A 269 0.57 12.38 -15.93
N ALA A 270 -0.65 12.01 -15.51
CA ALA A 270 -1.76 11.75 -16.41
C ALA A 270 -2.12 12.96 -17.29
N MET A 271 -1.90 14.17 -16.78
CA MET A 271 -2.11 15.41 -17.53
C MET A 271 -0.90 15.81 -18.38
N LEU A 272 0.32 15.51 -17.91
CA LEU A 272 1.58 15.90 -18.56
C LEU A 272 2.02 14.91 -19.65
N ALA A 273 1.64 13.64 -19.53
CA ALA A 273 1.98 12.56 -20.45
C ALA A 273 0.81 11.58 -20.60
N PRO A 274 -0.35 12.02 -21.13
CA PRO A 274 -1.58 11.22 -21.21
C PRO A 274 -1.42 9.94 -22.05
N GLU A 275 -0.48 9.92 -22.99
CA GLU A 275 -0.24 8.83 -23.89
C GLU A 275 0.45 7.60 -23.26
N ARG A 276 1.06 7.77 -22.06
CA ARG A 276 1.84 6.71 -21.40
C ARG A 276 1.59 6.59 -19.90
N THR A 277 0.66 7.35 -19.35
CA THR A 277 0.39 7.33 -17.92
C THR A 277 -0.90 6.59 -17.60
N LEU A 278 -0.82 5.62 -16.71
CA LEU A 278 -1.96 5.02 -16.03
C LEU A 278 -2.05 5.67 -14.64
N TYR A 279 -3.15 6.36 -14.38
CA TYR A 279 -3.37 7.06 -13.11
C TYR A 279 -4.52 6.41 -12.37
N PHE A 280 -4.41 6.27 -11.06
CA PHE A 280 -5.53 5.81 -10.27
C PHE A 280 -5.68 6.51 -8.93
N THR A 281 -6.93 6.68 -8.52
CA THR A 281 -7.34 7.23 -7.23
C THR A 281 -8.58 6.49 -6.71
N SER A 282 -8.94 6.72 -5.44
CA SER A 282 -10.16 6.13 -4.87
C SER A 282 -10.78 7.00 -3.80
N LEU A 283 -12.04 6.72 -3.48
CA LEU A 283 -12.78 7.38 -2.41
C LEU A 283 -12.41 6.84 -1.01
N THR A 284 -11.61 5.78 -0.95
CA THR A 284 -11.30 5.03 0.29
C THR A 284 -10.63 5.89 1.37
N LYS A 285 -9.71 6.79 0.98
CA LYS A 285 -8.92 7.60 1.92
C LYS A 285 -9.49 8.99 2.14
N CYS A 286 -10.22 9.52 1.18
CA CYS A 286 -10.79 10.86 1.25
C CYS A 286 -12.25 10.91 1.72
N LEU A 287 -12.97 9.80 1.63
CA LEU A 287 -14.34 9.68 2.13
C LEU A 287 -14.44 8.62 3.21
N MET A 288 -14.55 7.34 2.82
CA MET A 288 -14.64 6.23 3.78
C MET A 288 -14.17 4.90 3.16
N PRO A 289 -13.55 4.02 3.96
CA PRO A 289 -13.03 2.74 3.48
C PRO A 289 -14.11 1.80 2.92
N GLY A 290 -15.31 1.84 3.46
CA GLY A 290 -16.41 0.93 3.11
C GLY A 290 -16.95 1.10 1.69
N LEU A 291 -16.77 2.26 1.05
CA LEU A 291 -17.23 2.50 -0.33
C LEU A 291 -16.52 1.61 -1.35
N ARG A 292 -15.22 1.34 -1.17
CA ARG A 292 -14.44 0.52 -2.10
C ARG A 292 -14.53 0.92 -3.58
N VAL A 293 -14.77 2.19 -3.88
CA VAL A 293 -14.83 2.73 -5.25
C VAL A 293 -13.52 3.43 -5.58
N GLY A 294 -12.95 3.10 -6.74
CA GLY A 294 -11.76 3.73 -7.32
C GLY A 294 -11.93 3.97 -8.82
N TYR A 295 -11.05 4.80 -9.34
CA TYR A 295 -11.02 5.17 -10.75
C TYR A 295 -9.62 4.92 -11.30
N LEU A 296 -9.55 4.18 -12.41
CA LEU A 296 -8.33 3.96 -13.17
C LEU A 296 -8.45 4.67 -14.52
N VAL A 297 -7.56 5.61 -14.76
CA VAL A 297 -7.42 6.33 -16.01
C VAL A 297 -6.33 5.64 -16.84
N VAL A 298 -6.61 5.36 -18.08
CA VAL A 298 -5.67 4.73 -19.00
C VAL A 298 -5.66 5.46 -20.36
N PRO A 299 -4.52 5.48 -21.08
CA PRO A 299 -4.50 5.92 -22.47
C PRO A 299 -5.53 5.15 -23.30
N ASP A 300 -6.21 5.82 -24.24
CA ASP A 300 -7.25 5.15 -25.05
C ASP A 300 -6.73 3.93 -25.80
N ALA A 301 -5.49 3.96 -26.28
CA ALA A 301 -4.83 2.82 -26.92
C ALA A 301 -4.75 1.57 -26.03
N LEU A 302 -4.77 1.72 -24.71
CA LEU A 302 -4.72 0.63 -23.72
C LEU A 302 -6.11 0.28 -23.16
N SER A 303 -7.16 1.02 -23.53
CA SER A 303 -8.50 0.89 -22.92
C SER A 303 -9.05 -0.52 -23.03
N ALA A 304 -9.01 -1.11 -24.21
CA ALA A 304 -9.52 -2.48 -24.45
C ALA A 304 -8.75 -3.51 -23.60
N ALA A 305 -7.42 -3.38 -23.53
CA ALA A 305 -6.57 -4.26 -22.75
C ALA A 305 -6.86 -4.12 -21.24
N ALA A 306 -6.99 -2.90 -20.72
CA ALA A 306 -7.31 -2.64 -19.33
C ALA A 306 -8.70 -3.15 -18.95
N ARG A 307 -9.72 -2.91 -19.81
CA ARG A 307 -11.08 -3.42 -19.60
C ARG A 307 -11.13 -4.95 -19.53
N ASN A 308 -10.38 -5.63 -20.41
CA ASN A 308 -10.33 -7.09 -20.37
C ASN A 308 -9.67 -7.63 -19.09
N ARG A 309 -8.57 -7.02 -18.63
CA ARG A 309 -7.89 -7.41 -17.40
C ARG A 309 -8.76 -7.15 -16.17
N HIS A 310 -9.43 -5.99 -16.12
CA HIS A 310 -10.38 -5.68 -15.06
C HIS A 310 -11.54 -6.68 -15.03
N LEU A 311 -12.05 -7.06 -16.19
CA LEU A 311 -13.09 -8.07 -16.31
C LEU A 311 -12.66 -9.42 -15.72
N VAL A 312 -11.49 -9.91 -16.11
CA VAL A 312 -11.02 -11.24 -15.70
C VAL A 312 -10.64 -11.29 -14.21
N THR A 313 -10.15 -10.20 -13.64
CA THR A 313 -9.67 -10.16 -12.25
C THR A 313 -10.74 -9.73 -11.25
N ASN A 314 -11.67 -8.85 -11.65
CA ASN A 314 -12.62 -8.22 -10.74
C ASN A 314 -14.07 -8.30 -11.21
N TRP A 315 -14.29 -8.67 -12.48
CA TRP A 315 -15.56 -8.60 -13.19
C TRP A 315 -16.09 -7.18 -13.34
N MET A 316 -16.44 -6.51 -12.24
CA MET A 316 -16.89 -5.12 -12.17
C MET A 316 -16.75 -4.58 -10.74
N ALA A 317 -16.82 -3.28 -10.57
CA ALA A 317 -16.98 -2.69 -9.25
C ALA A 317 -18.40 -2.96 -8.71
N THR A 318 -18.55 -3.02 -7.38
CA THR A 318 -19.83 -3.29 -6.72
C THR A 318 -20.83 -2.20 -7.04
N SER A 319 -21.85 -2.52 -7.86
CA SER A 319 -22.79 -1.54 -8.44
C SER A 319 -23.49 -0.66 -7.41
N MET A 320 -23.89 -1.22 -6.27
CA MET A 320 -24.53 -0.45 -5.19
C MET A 320 -23.59 0.63 -4.61
N MET A 321 -22.33 0.31 -4.38
CA MET A 321 -21.37 1.29 -3.86
C MET A 321 -21.00 2.34 -4.91
N VAL A 322 -20.96 1.95 -6.18
CA VAL A 322 -20.76 2.89 -7.30
C VAL A 322 -21.95 3.85 -7.42
N GLU A 323 -23.18 3.35 -7.27
CA GLU A 323 -24.39 4.19 -7.28
C GLU A 323 -24.39 5.22 -6.13
N ILE A 324 -24.07 4.78 -4.90
CA ILE A 324 -23.95 5.70 -3.74
C ILE A 324 -22.86 6.75 -3.99
N ALA A 325 -21.69 6.31 -4.43
CA ALA A 325 -20.57 7.21 -4.73
C ALA A 325 -20.94 8.23 -5.82
N SER A 326 -21.63 7.79 -6.87
CA SER A 326 -22.07 8.66 -7.96
C SER A 326 -23.08 9.70 -7.49
N ARG A 327 -24.07 9.33 -6.69
CA ARG A 327 -25.00 10.29 -6.08
C ARG A 327 -24.27 11.33 -5.24
N TRP A 328 -23.35 10.91 -4.39
CA TRP A 328 -22.57 11.82 -3.53
C TRP A 328 -21.65 12.77 -4.32
N ILE A 329 -21.16 12.35 -5.47
CA ILE A 329 -20.38 13.22 -6.35
C ILE A 329 -21.30 14.25 -7.03
N GLU A 330 -22.53 13.85 -7.43
CA GLU A 330 -23.48 14.70 -8.12
C GLU A 330 -24.15 15.73 -7.18
N ASP A 331 -24.49 15.35 -5.95
CA ASP A 331 -25.19 16.20 -4.98
C ASP A 331 -24.26 17.02 -4.09
N GLY A 332 -22.93 16.86 -4.22
CA GLY A 332 -21.92 17.58 -3.45
C GLY A 332 -21.56 16.96 -2.09
N THR A 333 -22.20 15.86 -1.68
CA THR A 333 -21.90 15.15 -0.42
C THR A 333 -20.43 14.70 -0.38
N ALA A 334 -19.92 14.20 -1.50
CA ALA A 334 -18.51 13.76 -1.58
C ALA A 334 -17.55 14.92 -1.29
N GLN A 335 -17.81 16.12 -1.83
CA GLN A 335 -16.99 17.30 -1.57
C GLN A 335 -17.07 17.77 -0.12
N ALA A 336 -18.28 17.76 0.47
CA ALA A 336 -18.47 18.12 1.87
C ALA A 336 -17.69 17.17 2.80
N LEU A 337 -17.70 15.85 2.54
CA LEU A 337 -16.94 14.86 3.29
C LEU A 337 -15.43 15.02 3.12
N VAL A 338 -14.95 15.39 1.92
CA VAL A 338 -13.52 15.71 1.71
C VAL A 338 -13.11 16.91 2.55
N ASN A 339 -13.88 18.00 2.54
CA ASN A 339 -13.56 19.19 3.33
C ASN A 339 -13.50 18.86 4.83
N TRP A 340 -14.48 18.10 5.32
CA TRP A 340 -14.47 17.60 6.69
C TRP A 340 -13.24 16.76 6.99
N GLN A 341 -12.86 15.86 6.07
CA GLN A 341 -11.68 14.99 6.23
C GLN A 341 -10.38 15.81 6.28
N ILE A 342 -10.27 16.88 5.48
CA ILE A 342 -9.10 17.79 5.51
C ILE A 342 -9.01 18.47 6.88
N GLU A 343 -10.12 19.04 7.39
CA GLU A 343 -10.15 19.69 8.71
C GLU A 343 -9.78 18.70 9.83
N ALA A 344 -10.37 17.51 9.80
CA ALA A 344 -10.07 16.46 10.78
C ALA A 344 -8.61 15.99 10.71
N ALA A 345 -8.02 15.88 9.52
CA ALA A 345 -6.61 15.53 9.34
C ALA A 345 -5.69 16.66 9.84
N CYS A 346 -6.00 17.93 9.59
CA CYS A 346 -5.24 19.06 10.11
C CYS A 346 -5.16 19.03 11.64
N LYS A 347 -6.29 18.89 12.34
CA LYS A 347 -6.31 18.79 13.82
C LYS A 347 -5.42 17.67 14.35
N ARG A 348 -5.44 16.51 13.69
CA ARG A 348 -4.62 15.35 14.09
C ARG A 348 -3.13 15.57 13.83
N ASN A 349 -2.78 16.30 12.77
CA ASN A 349 -1.41 16.70 12.52
C ASN A 349 -0.92 17.72 13.56
N GLU A 350 -1.76 18.65 14.03
CA GLU A 350 -1.44 19.56 15.14
C GLU A 350 -1.14 18.78 16.44
N ILE A 351 -1.93 17.77 16.76
CA ILE A 351 -1.67 16.87 17.90
C ILE A 351 -0.32 16.15 17.71
N ALA A 352 -0.06 15.64 16.51
CA ALA A 352 1.20 14.96 16.20
C ALA A 352 2.39 15.92 16.30
N ASP A 353 2.25 17.17 15.85
CA ASP A 353 3.24 18.23 15.98
C ASP A 353 3.63 18.49 17.43
N ALA A 354 2.63 18.71 18.27
CA ALA A 354 2.85 18.97 19.69
C ALA A 354 3.50 17.77 20.40
N CYS A 355 3.04 16.55 20.09
CA CYS A 355 3.54 15.33 20.74
C CYS A 355 4.94 14.94 20.28
N LEU A 356 5.27 15.09 18.98
CA LEU A 356 6.52 14.63 18.40
C LEU A 356 7.55 15.76 18.19
N GLN A 357 7.32 16.93 18.79
CA GLN A 357 8.23 18.08 18.71
C GLN A 357 9.66 17.69 19.09
N GLY A 358 10.62 18.02 18.24
CA GLY A 358 12.04 17.72 18.41
C GLY A 358 12.45 16.29 17.99
N LEU A 359 11.53 15.46 17.50
CA LEU A 359 11.86 14.18 16.87
C LEU A 359 11.98 14.35 15.34
N PRO A 360 12.76 13.49 14.66
CA PRO A 360 12.98 13.56 13.20
C PRO A 360 11.77 13.04 12.41
N SER A 361 10.57 13.51 12.71
CA SER A 361 9.34 13.03 12.09
C SER A 361 9.07 13.73 10.76
N LEU A 362 8.70 12.95 9.74
CA LEU A 362 8.27 13.42 8.42
C LEU A 362 6.75 13.32 8.31
N LYS A 363 6.08 14.40 7.90
CA LYS A 363 4.62 14.49 7.80
C LYS A 363 4.18 15.57 6.83
N SER A 364 2.89 15.56 6.51
CA SER A 364 2.19 16.58 5.73
C SER A 364 1.08 17.18 6.59
N SER A 365 0.72 18.44 6.39
CA SER A 365 -0.35 19.12 7.15
C SER A 365 -1.72 18.45 7.02
N THR A 366 -2.00 17.76 5.93
CA THR A 366 -3.22 16.99 5.67
C THR A 366 -3.00 15.48 5.61
N GLY A 367 -1.79 15.02 5.95
CA GLY A 367 -1.43 13.59 5.94
C GLY A 367 -2.18 12.80 7.01
N LEU A 368 -2.43 11.53 6.72
CA LEU A 368 -3.06 10.61 7.68
C LEU A 368 -2.03 9.75 8.42
N HIS A 369 -0.75 10.05 8.29
CA HIS A 369 0.33 9.35 8.98
C HIS A 369 1.55 10.24 9.16
N VAL A 370 2.40 9.81 10.08
CA VAL A 370 3.76 10.33 10.31
C VAL A 370 4.72 9.20 10.00
N TRP A 371 5.84 9.51 9.35
CA TRP A 371 6.99 8.63 9.21
C TRP A 371 8.05 9.07 10.21
N LEU A 372 8.45 8.18 11.12
CA LEU A 372 9.43 8.45 12.16
C LEU A 372 10.70 7.62 11.93
N PRO A 373 11.77 8.20 11.37
CA PRO A 373 13.07 7.57 11.32
C PRO A 373 13.58 7.25 12.73
N LEU A 374 14.12 6.06 12.91
CA LEU A 374 14.61 5.60 14.21
C LEU A 374 16.11 5.82 14.41
N GLY A 375 16.86 6.20 13.35
CA GLY A 375 18.30 6.31 13.37
C GLY A 375 18.95 4.94 13.62
N GLU A 376 19.88 4.88 14.58
CA GLU A 376 20.59 3.63 14.92
C GLU A 376 19.78 2.64 15.77
N ARG A 377 18.51 2.94 16.09
CA ARG A 377 17.65 2.06 16.89
C ARG A 377 17.20 0.87 16.06
N ASP A 378 17.13 -0.28 16.72
CA ASP A 378 16.57 -1.50 16.14
C ASP A 378 15.04 -1.37 15.96
N GLU A 379 14.60 -1.44 14.70
CA GLU A 379 13.18 -1.29 14.33
C GLU A 379 12.30 -2.36 15.00
N THR A 380 12.75 -3.61 14.99
CA THR A 380 11.99 -4.73 15.56
C THR A 380 11.80 -4.57 17.06
N LYS A 381 12.88 -4.18 17.76
CA LYS A 381 12.82 -3.91 19.21
C LYS A 381 11.94 -2.72 19.53
N PHE A 382 11.98 -1.66 18.70
CA PHE A 382 11.13 -0.48 18.90
C PHE A 382 9.65 -0.83 18.73
N VAL A 383 9.29 -1.56 17.66
CA VAL A 383 7.90 -2.01 17.40
C VAL A 383 7.41 -2.92 18.53
N ALA A 384 8.25 -3.86 19.01
CA ALA A 384 7.90 -4.74 20.11
C ALA A 384 7.68 -3.96 21.44
N ALA A 385 8.55 -2.98 21.74
CA ALA A 385 8.40 -2.13 22.92
C ALA A 385 7.16 -1.22 22.85
N ALA A 386 6.83 -0.69 21.66
CA ALA A 386 5.59 0.05 21.45
C ALA A 386 4.37 -0.83 21.72
N HIS A 387 4.36 -2.05 21.18
CA HIS A 387 3.28 -3.02 21.41
C HIS A 387 3.12 -3.37 22.89
N GLN A 388 4.22 -3.64 23.60
CA GLN A 388 4.21 -3.90 25.05
C GLN A 388 3.69 -2.71 25.86
N SER A 389 3.88 -1.48 25.38
CA SER A 389 3.32 -0.27 26.00
C SER A 389 1.84 -0.03 25.66
N GLY A 390 1.21 -0.92 24.87
CA GLY A 390 -0.18 -0.84 24.45
C GLY A 390 -0.40 0.06 23.22
N VAL A 391 0.62 0.22 22.32
CA VAL A 391 0.50 0.97 21.07
C VAL A 391 1.04 0.14 19.91
N ALA A 392 0.24 -0.04 18.87
CA ALA A 392 0.69 -0.66 17.63
C ALA A 392 1.14 0.40 16.62
N VAL A 393 2.31 0.20 15.99
CA VAL A 393 2.82 1.01 14.87
C VAL A 393 3.25 0.10 13.73
N ALA A 394 3.26 0.59 12.51
CA ALA A 394 3.72 -0.19 11.37
C ALA A 394 5.25 -0.08 11.22
N PRO A 395 6.00 -1.19 11.15
CA PRO A 395 7.43 -1.16 10.85
C PRO A 395 7.71 -0.60 9.45
N GLY A 396 8.92 -0.11 9.21
CA GLY A 396 9.35 0.44 7.92
C GLY A 396 9.70 -0.62 6.88
N ALA A 397 10.23 -1.76 7.31
CA ALA A 397 10.70 -2.84 6.46
C ALA A 397 9.74 -3.24 5.33
N PRO A 398 8.42 -3.42 5.56
CA PRO A 398 7.48 -3.80 4.50
C PRO A 398 7.30 -2.78 3.38
N PHE A 399 7.74 -1.54 3.58
CA PHE A 399 7.70 -0.50 2.55
C PHE A 399 8.96 -0.50 1.67
N CYS A 400 10.00 -1.23 2.07
CA CYS A 400 11.24 -1.33 1.29
C CYS A 400 11.02 -2.13 0.02
N ILE A 401 11.56 -1.62 -1.06
CA ILE A 401 11.46 -2.23 -2.39
C ILE A 401 12.79 -2.90 -2.74
N GLY A 402 12.71 -4.20 -3.06
CA GLY A 402 13.90 -5.03 -3.34
C GLY A 402 14.64 -5.43 -2.06
N ASP A 403 15.84 -6.06 -2.23
CA ASP A 403 16.68 -6.55 -1.13
C ASP A 403 17.62 -5.47 -0.55
N THR A 404 17.22 -4.21 -0.62
CA THR A 404 18.07 -3.11 -0.14
C THR A 404 17.91 -2.92 1.36
N SER A 405 19.02 -2.70 2.08
CA SER A 405 18.99 -2.20 3.45
C SER A 405 18.21 -0.88 3.50
N HIS A 406 17.33 -0.72 4.48
CA HIS A 406 16.57 0.50 4.71
C HIS A 406 16.98 1.12 6.03
N GLU A 407 16.79 2.42 6.13
CA GLU A 407 16.89 3.11 7.40
C GLU A 407 15.72 2.69 8.28
N ALA A 408 16.04 2.26 9.51
CA ALA A 408 15.03 1.85 10.49
C ALA A 408 14.02 2.99 10.71
N ALA A 409 12.75 2.69 10.59
CA ALA A 409 11.68 3.67 10.74
C ALA A 409 10.36 3.02 11.14
N VAL A 410 9.42 3.81 11.64
CA VAL A 410 8.05 3.37 11.83
C VAL A 410 7.06 4.35 11.20
N ARG A 411 5.97 3.81 10.65
CA ARG A 411 4.82 4.61 10.22
C ARG A 411 3.78 4.64 11.33
N ILE A 412 3.37 5.84 11.73
CA ILE A 412 2.38 6.12 12.76
C ILE A 412 1.14 6.71 12.09
N CYS A 413 0.03 5.99 12.10
CA CYS A 413 -1.21 6.41 11.44
C CYS A 413 -2.07 7.25 12.38
N LEU A 414 -2.66 8.33 11.85
CA LEU A 414 -3.36 9.34 12.65
C LEU A 414 -4.89 9.19 12.62
N GLY A 415 -5.44 8.50 11.62
CA GLY A 415 -6.87 8.51 11.33
C GLY A 415 -7.72 7.46 12.05
N GLY A 416 -7.10 6.38 12.54
CA GLY A 416 -7.81 5.15 12.94
C GLY A 416 -8.40 5.13 14.35
N VAL A 417 -8.06 6.11 15.20
CA VAL A 417 -8.37 6.17 16.64
C VAL A 417 -8.98 7.51 17.02
N SER A 418 -9.55 7.65 18.22
CA SER A 418 -10.02 8.94 18.73
C SER A 418 -8.85 9.91 18.99
N GLU A 419 -9.11 11.22 19.08
CA GLU A 419 -8.08 12.22 19.39
C GLU A 419 -7.41 11.96 20.75
N ARG A 420 -8.17 11.49 21.74
CA ARG A 420 -7.66 11.09 23.05
C ARG A 420 -6.68 9.93 22.96
N GLU A 421 -7.04 8.88 22.25
CA GLU A 421 -6.17 7.72 22.03
C GLU A 421 -4.94 8.10 21.20
N LEU A 422 -5.12 8.96 20.18
CA LEU A 422 -4.01 9.48 19.40
C LEU A 422 -2.98 10.20 20.28
N LEU A 423 -3.44 11.14 21.13
CA LEU A 423 -2.58 11.86 22.07
C LEU A 423 -1.85 10.88 23.02
N GLN A 424 -2.55 9.90 23.58
CA GLN A 424 -1.97 8.89 24.46
C GLN A 424 -0.93 8.03 23.73
N GLY A 425 -1.24 7.56 22.53
CA GLY A 425 -0.35 6.74 21.72
C GLY A 425 0.93 7.48 21.33
N LEU A 426 0.80 8.72 20.83
CA LEU A 426 1.94 9.55 20.44
C LEU A 426 2.84 9.92 21.64
N THR A 427 2.24 10.17 22.80
CA THR A 427 3.00 10.43 24.05
C THR A 427 3.85 9.21 24.43
N LYS A 428 3.29 8.01 24.36
CA LYS A 428 4.03 6.76 24.63
C LYS A 428 5.16 6.54 23.63
N ILE A 429 4.89 6.74 22.33
CA ILE A 429 5.91 6.63 21.26
C ILE A 429 7.07 7.60 21.52
N ARG A 430 6.77 8.87 21.86
CA ARG A 430 7.80 9.84 22.22
C ARG A 430 8.66 9.38 23.41
N GLN A 431 8.03 8.88 24.48
CA GLN A 431 8.74 8.39 25.66
C GLN A 431 9.68 7.23 25.30
N LEU A 432 9.21 6.25 24.54
CA LEU A 432 10.02 5.13 24.06
C LEU A 432 11.20 5.58 23.19
N PHE A 433 10.97 6.53 22.28
CA PHE A 433 12.01 7.07 21.44
C PHE A 433 13.14 7.75 22.24
N LEU A 434 12.79 8.50 23.28
CA LEU A 434 13.74 9.20 24.16
C LEU A 434 14.46 8.26 25.12
N MET A 435 13.78 7.20 25.63
CA MET A 435 14.37 6.24 26.57
C MET A 435 15.46 5.39 25.91
N GLN A 436 15.29 4.98 24.67
CA GLN A 436 16.25 4.14 23.93
C GLN A 436 17.52 4.91 23.49
N HIS A 437 17.64 6.18 23.84
CA HIS A 437 18.80 7.02 23.54
C HIS A 437 19.73 7.25 24.77
N LYS A 438 19.41 6.65 25.93
CA LYS A 438 20.35 6.68 27.06
C LYS A 438 21.40 5.59 26.83
N PRO A 439 22.70 5.91 26.69
CA PRO A 439 23.75 4.91 26.71
C PRO A 439 23.61 4.14 28.03
N SER A 440 23.66 2.83 27.94
CA SER A 440 23.67 1.97 29.14
C SER A 440 24.91 2.37 29.96
N LEU A 441 24.72 2.71 31.23
CA LEU A 441 25.80 3.00 32.19
C LEU A 441 26.71 1.77 32.47
N GLN A 442 26.69 0.75 31.58
CA GLN A 442 27.52 -0.47 31.65
C GLN A 442 28.73 -0.46 30.68
N GLU A 443 28.99 0.65 29.99
CA GLU A 443 30.18 0.81 29.15
C GLU A 443 31.11 1.92 29.68
N ILE A 444 31.22 2.08 30.99
CA ILE A 444 32.30 2.87 31.62
C ILE A 444 33.13 1.92 32.50
#